data_e8429dceac0687bca5750d312b7d8969
#
_entry.id   e8429dceac0687bca5750d312b7d8969
#
_cell.length_a   1.000
_cell.length_b   1.000
_cell.length_c   1.000
_cell.angle_alpha   90.00
_cell.angle_beta   90.00
_cell.angle_gamma   90.00
#
_symmetry.space_group_name_H-M   'P 1'
#
loop_
_entity.id
_entity.type
_entity.pdbx_description
1 polymer ?
#
loop_
_entity_poly.entity_id
_entity_poly.type
_entity_poly.pdbx_seq_one_letter_code
_entity_poly.pdbx_strand_id
1 'polypeptide(L)'
;SEALVTPLIQRFKEATKINIEVKYAGTPQLAATLLEEGDNTPADVFFAQDPGGLGAVSGLLDPLTKNVLMSVPQWAVSSSGVWVGVSGRARTVVYNTEELTPEDLPDDLTGFTDPEWKGRIGWAPTNASFQTMITAMRAIWGDGKTVQWLEGIQANDPKVYPKNTPIV
;
A
#
# COMPACT_ATOMS: atom_id res chain seq x y z
N SER A 1 -5.53 -2.30 9.38
CA SER A 1 -6.18 -3.47 9.99
C SER A 1 -6.94 -3.04 11.24
N GLU A 2 -8.00 -3.73 11.60
CA GLU A 2 -8.82 -3.47 12.79
C GLU A 2 -7.97 -3.40 14.07
N ALA A 3 -7.08 -4.38 14.27
CA ALA A 3 -6.19 -4.42 15.43
C ALA A 3 -5.31 -3.17 15.61
N LEU A 4 -4.96 -2.48 14.53
CA LEU A 4 -4.19 -1.25 14.57
C LEU A 4 -5.06 -0.04 14.94
N VAL A 5 -6.27 0.02 14.42
CA VAL A 5 -7.13 1.21 14.49
C VAL A 5 -7.99 1.23 15.75
N THR A 6 -8.44 0.07 16.24
CA THR A 6 -9.30 -0.04 17.43
C THR A 6 -8.77 0.71 18.66
N PRO A 7 -7.48 0.58 19.07
CA PRO A 7 -6.96 1.33 20.22
C PRO A 7 -6.97 2.85 20.02
N LEU A 8 -6.77 3.32 18.78
CA LEU A 8 -6.81 4.75 18.46
C LEU A 8 -8.23 5.30 18.58
N ILE A 9 -9.22 4.56 18.07
CA ILE A 9 -10.65 4.93 18.18
C ILE A 9 -11.08 5.00 19.64
N GLN A 10 -10.69 4.03 20.46
CA GLN A 10 -11.02 4.04 21.88
C GLN A 10 -10.46 5.28 22.59
N ARG A 11 -9.19 5.60 22.39
CA ARG A 11 -8.56 6.81 22.95
C ARG A 11 -9.22 8.09 22.46
N PHE A 12 -9.58 8.17 21.19
CA PHE A 12 -10.28 9.32 20.64
C PHE A 12 -11.68 9.48 21.27
N LYS A 13 -12.44 8.39 21.37
CA LYS A 13 -13.75 8.39 22.04
C LYS A 13 -13.68 8.82 23.51
N GLU A 14 -12.68 8.35 24.24
CA GLU A 14 -12.44 8.73 25.62
C GLU A 14 -12.13 10.24 25.77
N ALA A 15 -11.32 10.78 24.87
CA ALA A 15 -10.88 12.17 24.90
C ALA A 15 -11.97 13.15 24.42
N THR A 16 -12.76 12.78 23.40
CA THR A 16 -13.66 13.71 22.70
C THR A 16 -15.15 13.46 22.99
N LYS A 17 -15.50 12.25 23.47
CA LYS A 17 -16.87 11.74 23.60
C LYS A 17 -17.60 11.57 22.25
N ILE A 18 -16.88 11.66 21.12
CA ILE A 18 -17.42 11.42 19.78
C ILE A 18 -17.45 9.92 19.52
N ASN A 19 -18.58 9.42 19.02
CA ASN A 19 -18.72 8.04 18.61
C ASN A 19 -18.21 7.89 17.16
N ILE A 20 -17.41 6.85 16.90
CA ILE A 20 -16.89 6.55 15.56
C ILE A 20 -17.49 5.22 15.11
N GLU A 21 -18.08 5.22 13.93
CA GLU A 21 -18.47 4.02 13.19
C GLU A 21 -17.40 3.69 12.15
N VAL A 22 -17.05 2.42 11.99
CA VAL A 22 -15.95 2.02 11.12
C VAL A 22 -16.37 0.93 10.15
N LYS A 23 -16.14 1.19 8.87
CA LYS A 23 -16.24 0.19 7.80
C LYS A 23 -14.85 -0.34 7.45
N TYR A 24 -14.60 -1.63 7.67
CA TYR A 24 -13.34 -2.28 7.34
C TYR A 24 -13.43 -3.04 6.02
N ALA A 25 -12.58 -2.68 5.04
CA ALA A 25 -12.39 -3.43 3.80
C ALA A 25 -10.99 -3.16 3.21
N GLY A 26 -10.68 -3.72 2.06
CA GLY A 26 -9.46 -3.38 1.32
C GLY A 26 -9.49 -1.95 0.80
N THR A 27 -8.32 -1.28 0.74
CA THR A 27 -8.23 0.10 0.24
C THR A 27 -8.88 0.30 -1.13
N PRO A 28 -8.64 -0.55 -2.17
CA PRO A 28 -9.30 -0.38 -3.45
C PRO A 28 -10.83 -0.51 -3.38
N GLN A 29 -11.32 -1.40 -2.54
CA GLN A 29 -12.75 -1.62 -2.35
C GLN A 29 -13.43 -0.42 -1.67
N LEU A 30 -12.80 0.14 -0.62
CA LEU A 30 -13.31 1.35 0.04
C LEU A 30 -13.25 2.56 -0.88
N ALA A 31 -12.18 2.70 -1.68
CA ALA A 31 -12.08 3.76 -2.67
C ALA A 31 -13.20 3.67 -3.72
N ALA A 32 -13.49 2.46 -4.21
CA ALA A 32 -14.62 2.24 -5.13
C ALA A 32 -15.97 2.61 -4.50
N THR A 33 -16.17 2.25 -3.23
CA THR A 33 -17.39 2.64 -2.48
C THR A 33 -17.52 4.17 -2.40
N LEU A 34 -16.45 4.88 -2.03
CA LEU A 34 -16.45 6.34 -1.93
C LEU A 34 -16.76 7.00 -3.28
N LEU A 35 -16.19 6.48 -4.38
CA LEU A 35 -16.46 6.98 -5.73
C LEU A 35 -17.91 6.76 -6.15
N GLU A 36 -18.53 5.63 -5.76
CA GLU A 36 -19.94 5.32 -6.04
C GLU A 36 -20.88 6.21 -5.20
N GLU A 37 -20.57 6.42 -3.92
CA GLU A 37 -21.35 7.27 -3.03
C GLU A 37 -21.21 8.77 -3.38
N GLY A 38 -20.04 9.20 -3.88
CA GLY A 38 -19.76 10.58 -4.25
C GLY A 38 -20.05 11.56 -3.12
N ASP A 39 -20.75 12.65 -3.44
CA ASP A 39 -21.12 13.70 -2.46
C ASP A 39 -22.12 13.23 -1.39
N ASN A 40 -22.68 12.04 -1.54
CA ASN A 40 -23.59 11.45 -0.56
C ASN A 40 -22.93 10.47 0.41
N THR A 41 -21.60 10.36 0.37
CA THR A 41 -20.88 9.47 1.27
C THR A 41 -21.09 9.87 2.72
N PRO A 42 -21.37 8.91 3.63
CA PRO A 42 -21.42 9.19 5.06
C PRO A 42 -20.04 9.21 5.73
N ALA A 43 -18.96 9.01 4.95
CA ALA A 43 -17.61 8.90 5.49
C ALA A 43 -16.97 10.26 5.73
N ASP A 44 -16.60 10.54 6.98
CA ASP A 44 -15.81 11.72 7.35
C ASP A 44 -14.31 11.53 7.15
N VAL A 45 -13.79 10.28 7.26
CA VAL A 45 -12.35 10.00 7.20
C VAL A 45 -12.10 8.73 6.41
N PHE A 46 -11.21 8.81 5.42
CA PHE A 46 -10.70 7.65 4.71
C PHE A 46 -9.26 7.32 5.15
N PHE A 47 -9.09 6.18 5.84
CA PHE A 47 -7.78 5.68 6.28
C PHE A 47 -7.28 4.60 5.34
N ALA A 48 -6.49 5.01 4.35
CA ALA A 48 -5.95 4.12 3.31
C ALA A 48 -4.64 3.46 3.75
N GLN A 49 -4.35 2.30 3.21
CA GLN A 49 -3.10 1.57 3.44
C GLN A 49 -1.92 2.15 2.65
N ASP A 50 -2.21 2.82 1.53
CA ASP A 50 -1.23 3.35 0.59
C ASP A 50 -1.77 4.60 -0.13
N PRO A 51 -0.88 5.42 -0.72
CA PRO A 51 -1.28 6.66 -1.40
C PRO A 51 -2.07 6.43 -2.70
N GLY A 52 -2.02 5.24 -3.30
CA GLY A 52 -2.75 4.93 -4.54
C GLY A 52 -4.26 5.02 -4.35
N GLY A 53 -4.77 4.47 -3.24
CA GLY A 53 -6.19 4.59 -2.88
C GLY A 53 -6.62 6.02 -2.60
N LEU A 54 -5.77 6.82 -1.94
CA LEU A 54 -6.02 8.25 -1.68
C LEU A 54 -6.03 9.06 -2.99
N GLY A 55 -5.10 8.75 -3.90
CA GLY A 55 -5.05 9.37 -5.23
C GLY A 55 -6.32 9.11 -6.05
N ALA A 56 -6.85 7.89 -5.99
CA ALA A 56 -8.07 7.51 -6.71
C ALA A 56 -9.30 8.34 -6.29
N VAL A 57 -9.40 8.71 -5.01
CA VAL A 57 -10.50 9.51 -4.46
C VAL A 57 -10.15 10.97 -4.22
N SER A 58 -9.04 11.45 -4.74
CA SER A 58 -8.52 12.79 -4.44
C SER A 58 -9.50 13.92 -4.73
N GLY A 59 -10.40 13.73 -5.72
CA GLY A 59 -11.45 14.69 -6.06
C GLY A 59 -12.60 14.76 -5.04
N LEU A 60 -12.68 13.82 -4.10
CA LEU A 60 -13.70 13.78 -3.03
C LEU A 60 -13.12 14.24 -1.68
N LEU A 61 -11.81 14.48 -1.60
CA LEU A 61 -11.14 14.83 -0.35
C LEU A 61 -11.07 16.34 -0.17
N ASP A 62 -11.51 16.82 0.98
CA ASP A 62 -11.38 18.23 1.37
C ASP A 62 -9.94 18.58 1.80
N PRO A 63 -9.50 19.83 1.60
CA PRO A 63 -8.22 20.31 2.10
C PRO A 63 -8.11 20.16 3.62
N LEU A 64 -7.01 19.59 4.09
CA LEU A 64 -6.74 19.45 5.49
C LEU A 64 -6.34 20.78 6.13
N THR A 65 -6.68 20.97 7.41
CA THR A 65 -6.29 22.15 8.15
C THR A 65 -4.77 22.26 8.30
N LYS A 66 -4.27 23.49 8.42
CA LYS A 66 -2.83 23.75 8.61
C LYS A 66 -2.24 22.98 9.80
N ASN A 67 -3.00 22.83 10.89
CA ASN A 67 -2.54 22.10 12.08
C ASN A 67 -2.31 20.62 11.76
N VAL A 68 -3.17 19.98 10.98
CA VAL A 68 -3.01 18.59 10.56
C VAL A 68 -1.81 18.47 9.63
N LEU A 69 -1.67 19.34 8.63
CA LEU A 69 -0.53 19.32 7.70
C LEU A 69 0.81 19.51 8.40
N MET A 70 0.85 20.34 9.46
CA MET A 70 2.07 20.56 10.24
C MET A 70 2.38 19.47 11.28
N SER A 71 1.46 18.53 11.52
CA SER A 71 1.66 17.44 12.48
C SER A 71 2.53 16.29 11.95
N VAL A 72 2.87 16.30 10.66
CA VAL A 72 3.71 15.31 10.01
C VAL A 72 4.87 15.99 9.26
N PRO A 73 5.96 15.26 8.94
CA PRO A 73 7.03 15.79 8.09
C PRO A 73 6.52 16.18 6.70
N GLN A 74 7.11 17.21 6.09
CA GLN A 74 6.70 17.74 4.78
C GLN A 74 6.63 16.67 3.67
N TRP A 75 7.53 15.68 3.68
CA TRP A 75 7.51 14.59 2.71
C TRP A 75 6.31 13.64 2.85
N ALA A 76 5.62 13.66 4.01
CA ALA A 76 4.41 12.87 4.27
C ALA A 76 3.11 13.65 3.99
N VAL A 77 3.21 14.87 3.47
CA VAL A 77 2.06 15.70 3.05
C VAL A 77 1.83 15.52 1.55
N SER A 78 0.59 15.31 1.13
CA SER A 78 0.24 15.32 -0.30
C SER A 78 0.49 16.68 -0.92
N SER A 79 0.86 16.71 -2.20
CA SER A 79 1.11 17.97 -2.93
C SER A 79 -0.12 18.91 -2.96
N SER A 80 -1.32 18.34 -2.88
CA SER A 80 -2.61 19.08 -2.84
C SER A 80 -3.08 19.40 -1.42
N GLY A 81 -2.43 18.89 -0.37
CA GLY A 81 -2.81 19.13 1.03
C GLY A 81 -4.11 18.45 1.47
N VAL A 82 -4.60 17.43 0.76
CA VAL A 82 -5.86 16.73 1.05
C VAL A 82 -5.66 15.44 1.86
N TRP A 83 -4.44 14.99 2.06
CA TRP A 83 -4.12 13.86 2.94
C TRP A 83 -2.70 13.97 3.50
N VAL A 84 -2.44 13.23 4.59
CA VAL A 84 -1.12 13.09 5.22
C VAL A 84 -0.80 11.62 5.47
N GLY A 85 0.47 11.27 5.38
CA GLY A 85 0.98 9.95 5.77
C GLY A 85 1.26 9.90 7.27
N VAL A 86 0.62 8.98 7.99
CA VAL A 86 0.76 8.83 9.45
C VAL A 86 1.68 7.67 9.85
N SER A 87 1.98 6.76 8.93
CA SER A 87 2.94 5.68 9.12
C SER A 87 3.51 5.24 7.77
N GLY A 88 4.70 4.65 7.78
CA GLY A 88 5.34 4.12 6.58
C GLY A 88 5.80 2.68 6.76
N ARG A 89 5.83 1.92 5.66
CA ARG A 89 6.38 0.57 5.59
C ARG A 89 7.24 0.45 4.35
N ALA A 90 8.43 -0.13 4.50
CA ALA A 90 9.23 -0.52 3.36
C ALA A 90 8.75 -1.87 2.80
N ARG A 91 8.70 -2.00 1.49
CA ARG A 91 8.59 -3.31 0.85
C ARG A 91 9.99 -3.88 0.75
N THR A 92 10.15 -5.07 1.27
CA THR A 92 11.44 -5.79 1.30
C THR A 92 11.27 -7.18 0.70
N VAL A 93 12.37 -7.77 0.29
CA VAL A 93 12.45 -9.20 0.01
C VAL A 93 12.53 -9.94 1.35
N VAL A 94 11.73 -10.98 1.50
CA VAL A 94 11.76 -11.90 2.64
C VAL A 94 12.15 -13.27 2.10
N TYR A 95 13.06 -13.95 2.75
CA TYR A 95 13.56 -15.24 2.31
C TYR A 95 13.67 -16.24 3.48
N ASN A 96 13.63 -17.54 3.18
CA ASN A 96 13.81 -18.60 4.15
C ASN A 96 15.28 -18.72 4.53
N THR A 97 15.64 -18.38 5.76
CA THR A 97 17.01 -18.43 6.28
C THR A 97 17.54 -19.86 6.52
N GLU A 98 16.69 -20.88 6.42
CA GLU A 98 17.12 -22.28 6.45
C GLU A 98 17.62 -22.76 5.08
N GLU A 99 17.26 -22.06 3.99
CA GLU A 99 17.59 -22.43 2.62
C GLU A 99 18.50 -21.43 1.91
N LEU A 100 18.51 -20.17 2.33
CA LEU A 100 19.21 -19.07 1.68
C LEU A 100 19.96 -18.21 2.69
N THR A 101 21.06 -17.64 2.23
CA THR A 101 21.81 -16.59 2.93
C THR A 101 21.66 -15.26 2.19
N PRO A 102 22.01 -14.10 2.78
CA PRO A 102 21.98 -12.83 2.07
C PRO A 102 22.81 -12.81 0.78
N GLU A 103 23.89 -13.58 0.74
CA GLU A 103 24.81 -13.69 -0.39
C GLU A 103 24.22 -14.45 -1.59
N ASP A 104 23.17 -15.26 -1.35
CA ASP A 104 22.43 -15.97 -2.39
C ASP A 104 21.39 -15.11 -3.10
N LEU A 105 21.10 -13.91 -2.53
CA LEU A 105 20.10 -13.00 -3.09
C LEU A 105 20.73 -12.08 -4.15
N PRO A 106 19.97 -11.74 -5.21
CA PRO A 106 20.45 -10.76 -6.17
C PRO A 106 20.62 -9.37 -5.53
N ASP A 107 21.56 -8.59 -6.06
CA ASP A 107 21.85 -7.22 -5.58
C ASP A 107 20.64 -6.28 -5.70
N ASP A 108 19.75 -6.54 -6.66
CA ASP A 108 18.55 -5.76 -6.89
C ASP A 108 17.37 -6.62 -7.39
N LEU A 109 16.19 -5.96 -7.54
CA LEU A 109 14.97 -6.63 -7.96
C LEU A 109 15.05 -7.23 -9.37
N THR A 110 15.95 -6.75 -10.23
CA THR A 110 16.06 -7.25 -11.62
C THR A 110 16.63 -8.67 -11.66
N GLY A 111 17.53 -9.02 -10.75
CA GLY A 111 18.10 -10.36 -10.68
C GLY A 111 17.09 -11.46 -10.36
N PHE A 112 15.95 -11.13 -9.77
CA PHE A 112 14.86 -12.12 -9.56
C PHE A 112 14.16 -12.54 -10.86
N THR A 113 14.49 -11.94 -12.00
CA THR A 113 14.02 -12.40 -13.32
C THR A 113 14.86 -13.52 -13.90
N ASP A 114 16.01 -13.83 -13.31
CA ASP A 114 16.89 -14.90 -13.77
C ASP A 114 16.24 -16.28 -13.58
N PRO A 115 16.46 -17.23 -14.49
CA PRO A 115 15.82 -18.55 -14.48
C PRO A 115 16.10 -19.39 -13.23
N GLU A 116 17.16 -19.10 -12.48
CA GLU A 116 17.47 -19.76 -11.20
C GLU A 116 16.38 -19.58 -10.12
N TRP A 117 15.57 -18.53 -10.24
CA TRP A 117 14.44 -18.22 -9.34
C TRP A 117 13.15 -18.91 -9.74
N LYS A 118 13.16 -19.75 -10.78
CA LYS A 118 11.95 -20.43 -11.25
C LYS A 118 11.32 -21.30 -10.18
N GLY A 119 10.02 -21.06 -9.89
CA GLY A 119 9.25 -21.76 -8.87
C GLY A 119 9.60 -21.37 -7.42
N ARG A 120 10.52 -20.43 -7.21
CA ARG A 120 11.03 -20.03 -5.89
C ARG A 120 10.48 -18.69 -5.39
N ILE A 121 9.69 -17.99 -6.18
CA ILE A 121 9.16 -16.67 -5.88
C ILE A 121 7.73 -16.77 -5.40
N GLY A 122 7.41 -16.09 -4.29
CA GLY A 122 6.04 -15.81 -3.85
C GLY A 122 5.68 -14.34 -4.04
N TRP A 123 4.53 -14.05 -4.63
CA TRP A 123 4.05 -12.69 -4.79
C TRP A 123 2.54 -12.53 -4.61
N ALA A 124 2.08 -11.30 -4.39
CA ALA A 124 0.66 -10.98 -4.22
C ALA A 124 0.27 -9.83 -5.18
N PRO A 125 0.05 -10.10 -6.49
CA PRO A 125 -0.11 -9.06 -7.51
C PRO A 125 -1.40 -8.24 -7.36
N THR A 126 -2.42 -8.77 -6.71
CA THR A 126 -3.69 -8.06 -6.42
C THR A 126 -3.64 -7.23 -5.13
N ASN A 127 -2.55 -7.30 -4.38
CA ASN A 127 -2.38 -6.50 -3.16
C ASN A 127 -2.07 -5.05 -3.50
N ALA A 128 -2.79 -4.09 -2.88
CA ALA A 128 -2.64 -2.67 -3.14
C ALA A 128 -1.20 -2.17 -3.00
N SER A 129 -0.45 -2.62 -1.98
CA SER A 129 0.94 -2.20 -1.79
C SER A 129 1.90 -2.79 -2.84
N PHE A 130 1.56 -3.92 -3.47
CA PHE A 130 2.30 -4.42 -4.63
C PHE A 130 2.03 -3.53 -5.86
N GLN A 131 0.77 -3.18 -6.11
CA GLN A 131 0.40 -2.30 -7.21
C GLN A 131 1.03 -0.91 -7.08
N THR A 132 1.10 -0.36 -5.85
CA THR A 132 1.82 0.88 -5.56
C THR A 132 3.32 0.77 -5.85
N MET A 133 3.96 -0.37 -5.54
CA MET A 133 5.35 -0.63 -5.93
C MET A 133 5.52 -0.59 -7.46
N ILE A 134 4.63 -1.26 -8.20
CA ILE A 134 4.67 -1.23 -9.68
C ILE A 134 4.51 0.20 -10.22
N THR A 135 3.62 1.00 -9.62
CA THR A 135 3.47 2.42 -9.97
C THR A 135 4.77 3.20 -9.75
N ALA A 136 5.45 2.96 -8.62
CA ALA A 136 6.75 3.57 -8.34
C ALA A 136 7.84 3.11 -9.32
N MET A 137 7.87 1.80 -9.66
CA MET A 137 8.80 1.27 -10.67
C MET A 137 8.57 1.94 -12.03
N ARG A 138 7.33 2.12 -12.46
CA ARG A 138 7.00 2.84 -13.70
C ARG A 138 7.53 4.28 -13.70
N ALA A 139 7.40 4.96 -12.56
CA ALA A 139 7.90 6.32 -12.42
C ALA A 139 9.45 6.42 -12.43
N ILE A 140 10.14 5.40 -11.88
CA ILE A 140 11.62 5.39 -11.73
C ILE A 140 12.30 4.74 -12.93
N TRP A 141 11.79 3.59 -13.40
CA TRP A 141 12.40 2.78 -14.46
C TRP A 141 11.79 3.02 -15.84
N GLY A 142 10.60 3.61 -15.89
CA GLY A 142 9.76 3.72 -17.08
C GLY A 142 8.92 2.46 -17.31
N ASP A 143 7.90 2.60 -18.16
CA ASP A 143 6.93 1.52 -18.45
C ASP A 143 7.60 0.29 -19.06
N GLY A 144 8.49 0.47 -20.03
CA GLY A 144 9.14 -0.63 -20.75
C GLY A 144 9.93 -1.56 -19.82
N LYS A 145 10.82 -1.01 -18.98
CA LYS A 145 11.61 -1.82 -18.04
C LYS A 145 10.73 -2.47 -16.97
N THR A 146 9.68 -1.79 -16.53
CA THR A 146 8.73 -2.35 -15.55
C THR A 146 7.96 -3.53 -16.12
N VAL A 147 7.50 -3.44 -17.38
CA VAL A 147 6.83 -4.56 -18.07
C VAL A 147 7.78 -5.72 -18.22
N GLN A 148 9.02 -5.49 -18.70
CA GLN A 148 10.03 -6.54 -18.83
C GLN A 148 10.29 -7.27 -17.50
N TRP A 149 10.36 -6.53 -16.40
CA TRP A 149 10.51 -7.11 -15.07
C TRP A 149 9.32 -7.99 -14.70
N LEU A 150 8.09 -7.52 -14.90
CA LEU A 150 6.88 -8.29 -14.62
C LEU A 150 6.81 -9.58 -15.45
N GLU A 151 7.14 -9.49 -16.73
CA GLU A 151 7.21 -10.66 -17.64
C GLU A 151 8.30 -11.65 -17.21
N GLY A 152 9.47 -11.16 -16.80
CA GLY A 152 10.56 -11.98 -16.27
C GLY A 152 10.18 -12.71 -14.97
N ILE A 153 9.53 -12.02 -14.02
CA ILE A 153 9.01 -12.67 -12.82
C ILE A 153 7.93 -13.70 -13.17
N GLN A 154 7.02 -13.37 -14.10
CA GLN A 154 5.99 -14.30 -14.56
C GLN A 154 6.58 -15.56 -15.23
N ALA A 155 7.64 -15.41 -16.01
CA ALA A 155 8.35 -16.53 -16.65
C ALA A 155 9.00 -17.49 -15.64
N ASN A 156 9.29 -17.00 -14.42
CA ASN A 156 9.78 -17.78 -13.30
C ASN A 156 8.68 -18.51 -12.52
N ASP A 157 7.46 -18.56 -13.06
CA ASP A 157 6.34 -19.34 -12.49
C ASP A 157 6.11 -19.07 -10.99
N PRO A 158 5.90 -17.78 -10.60
CA PRO A 158 5.80 -17.40 -9.20
C PRO A 158 4.53 -17.94 -8.58
N LYS A 159 4.60 -18.35 -7.31
CA LYS A 159 3.44 -18.73 -6.54
C LYS A 159 2.61 -17.50 -6.18
N VAL A 160 1.34 -17.50 -6.59
CA VAL A 160 0.42 -16.37 -6.38
C VAL A 160 -0.30 -16.50 -5.05
N TYR A 161 -0.29 -15.42 -4.28
CA TYR A 161 -0.99 -15.31 -3.00
C TYR A 161 -1.98 -14.14 -3.01
N PRO A 162 -3.10 -14.25 -2.27
CA PRO A 162 -4.11 -13.17 -2.22
C PRO A 162 -3.66 -11.95 -1.39
N LYS A 163 -2.67 -12.14 -0.49
CA LYS A 163 -2.16 -11.13 0.45
C LYS A 163 -0.68 -11.37 0.72
N ASN A 164 0.02 -10.39 1.31
CA ASN A 164 1.42 -10.53 1.69
C ASN A 164 1.64 -11.51 2.86
N THR A 165 0.76 -11.52 3.87
CA THR A 165 0.92 -12.34 5.08
C THR A 165 1.05 -13.85 4.80
N PRO A 166 0.30 -14.47 3.88
CA PRO A 166 0.47 -15.89 3.56
C PRO A 166 1.74 -16.24 2.79
N ILE A 167 2.56 -15.27 2.38
CA ILE A 167 3.83 -15.50 1.67
C ILE A 167 4.94 -15.89 2.67
N VAL A 168 4.79 -15.50 3.93
CA VAL A 168 5.77 -15.65 5.02
C VAL A 168 5.43 -16.85 5.88
#